data_94b0b3b3e3068002709c1546505c78fc
#
_entry.id   94b0b3b3e3068002709c1546505c78fc
#
_cell.length_a   1.000
_cell.length_b   1.000
_cell.length_c   1.000
_cell.angle_alpha   90.00
_cell.angle_beta   90.00
_cell.angle_gamma   90.00
#
_symmetry.space_group_name_H-M   'P 1'
#
loop_
_entity.id
_entity.type
_entity.pdbx_description
1 polymer ?
#
loop_
_entity_poly.entity_id
_entity_poly.type
_entity_poly.pdbx_seq_one_letter_code
_entity_poly.pdbx_strand_id
1 'polypeptide(L)'
;VLLTLALGDAAVVLPRLSVSPDAIYLDGFAPARNPEMWSVAIVKGLARKARPGTTLSTYSSATAVRRALEDAGFVCEKRPGFGHKREMLCARYAPRRPARPALPVSAVPRQRHALVIGAGLAGAALCERLASRGWQIDLLESAPAAASGASGLHAGAFHPHLSPDDCLLSLLSRNAFLQGLARGQGLEAAGQRIEWARCGVLQLPRSGEDRLVRTLAALAYPAGYAEFISSDRASELAGLRVSGGGCWFAQGGWLRAPTLVAAQLAAGHAHTQQLFGQCVHRLLRHS
;
A
#
# COMPACT_ATOMS: atom_id res chain seq x y z
N VAL A 1 6.22 13.86 3.94
CA VAL A 1 5.76 13.70 2.54
C VAL A 1 5.41 12.23 2.31
N LEU A 2 4.24 11.95 1.74
CA LEU A 2 3.84 10.61 1.32
C LEU A 2 3.98 10.53 -0.20
N LEU A 3 4.79 9.58 -0.69
CA LEU A 3 4.92 9.26 -2.10
C LEU A 3 4.21 7.92 -2.37
N THR A 4 3.30 7.90 -3.33
CA THR A 4 2.65 6.67 -3.82
C THR A 4 3.10 6.42 -5.26
N LEU A 5 3.72 5.26 -5.49
CA LEU A 5 4.08 4.79 -6.83
C LEU A 5 3.05 3.76 -7.28
N ALA A 6 2.42 4.02 -8.42
CA ALA A 6 1.48 3.10 -9.05
C ALA A 6 2.13 2.53 -10.31
N LEU A 7 2.62 1.29 -10.23
CA LEU A 7 3.32 0.62 -11.33
C LEU A 7 2.32 -0.11 -12.22
N GLY A 8 2.41 0.10 -13.52
CA GLY A 8 1.57 -0.54 -14.53
C GLY A 8 1.18 0.39 -15.68
N ASP A 9 0.39 -0.14 -16.61
CA ASP A 9 -0.17 0.66 -17.70
C ASP A 9 -1.09 1.75 -17.15
N ALA A 10 -0.85 2.99 -17.57
CA ALA A 10 -1.59 4.16 -17.09
C ALA A 10 -3.09 4.08 -17.40
N ALA A 11 -3.49 3.48 -18.52
CA ALA A 11 -4.89 3.29 -18.89
C ALA A 11 -5.62 2.31 -17.95
N VAL A 12 -4.88 1.35 -17.38
CA VAL A 12 -5.40 0.36 -16.42
C VAL A 12 -5.36 0.88 -14.99
N VAL A 13 -4.27 1.56 -14.62
CA VAL A 13 -4.02 2.00 -13.24
C VAL A 13 -4.82 3.26 -12.90
N LEU A 14 -4.84 4.26 -13.79
CA LEU A 14 -5.48 5.55 -13.52
C LEU A 14 -6.96 5.45 -13.10
N PRO A 15 -7.82 4.63 -13.71
CA PRO A 15 -9.20 4.45 -13.25
C PRO A 15 -9.32 3.92 -11.81
N ARG A 16 -8.36 3.10 -11.38
CA ARG A 16 -8.34 2.44 -10.06
C ARG A 16 -7.83 3.35 -8.94
N LEU A 17 -7.14 4.43 -9.26
CA LEU A 17 -6.66 5.38 -8.25
C LEU A 17 -7.83 6.14 -7.63
N SER A 18 -7.87 6.20 -6.31
CA SER A 18 -8.81 7.03 -5.56
C SER A 18 -8.10 8.33 -5.12
N VAL A 19 -7.89 9.22 -6.10
CA VAL A 19 -7.20 10.50 -5.90
C VAL A 19 -8.00 11.65 -6.48
N SER A 20 -7.78 12.84 -5.94
CA SER A 20 -8.31 14.09 -6.46
C SER A 20 -7.21 15.14 -6.38
N PRO A 21 -6.40 15.26 -7.44
CA PRO A 21 -5.20 16.09 -7.43
C PRO A 21 -5.53 17.58 -7.51
N ASP A 22 -4.71 18.40 -6.87
CA ASP A 22 -4.71 19.86 -7.06
C ASP A 22 -3.85 20.26 -8.26
N ALA A 23 -2.81 19.46 -8.55
CA ALA A 23 -1.93 19.64 -9.71
C ALA A 23 -1.63 18.31 -10.40
N ILE A 24 -1.56 18.33 -11.72
CA ILE A 24 -1.22 17.20 -12.58
C ILE A 24 0.01 17.58 -13.40
N TYR A 25 1.05 16.76 -13.35
CA TYR A 25 2.19 16.84 -14.24
C TYR A 25 2.10 15.69 -15.24
N LEU A 26 1.70 16.01 -16.46
CA LEU A 26 1.58 15.03 -17.54
C LEU A 26 2.91 14.95 -18.27
N ASP A 27 3.73 14.02 -17.84
CA ASP A 27 5.03 13.71 -18.41
C ASP A 27 5.04 12.30 -18.98
N GLY A 28 5.59 12.17 -20.17
CA GLY A 28 5.70 10.92 -20.89
C GLY A 28 6.60 11.12 -22.11
N PHE A 29 6.95 10.05 -22.82
CA PHE A 29 7.68 10.15 -24.06
C PHE A 29 6.91 10.99 -25.09
N ALA A 30 7.63 11.53 -26.11
CA ALA A 30 7.03 12.35 -27.13
C ALA A 30 5.80 11.67 -27.76
N PRO A 31 4.70 12.42 -28.03
CA PRO A 31 3.44 11.83 -28.54
C PRO A 31 3.61 10.95 -29.78
N ALA A 32 4.59 11.26 -30.63
CA ALA A 32 4.92 10.45 -31.79
C ALA A 32 5.58 9.09 -31.46
N ARG A 33 6.20 8.96 -30.28
CA ARG A 33 6.89 7.73 -29.84
C ARG A 33 6.04 6.89 -28.90
N ASN A 34 5.14 7.51 -28.17
CA ASN A 34 4.22 6.84 -27.23
C ASN A 34 2.84 7.49 -27.30
N PRO A 35 2.07 7.28 -28.38
CA PRO A 35 0.76 7.91 -28.55
C PRO A 35 -0.27 7.47 -27.50
N GLU A 36 -0.10 6.29 -26.92
CA GLU A 36 -1.03 5.70 -25.96
C GLU A 36 -1.13 6.53 -24.68
N MET A 37 0.00 7.04 -24.18
CA MET A 37 0.06 7.94 -23.01
C MET A 37 -0.69 9.27 -23.22
N TRP A 38 -0.87 9.67 -24.48
CA TRP A 38 -1.53 10.92 -24.87
C TRP A 38 -2.94 10.70 -25.41
N SER A 39 -3.46 9.49 -25.24
CA SER A 39 -4.77 9.08 -25.75
C SER A 39 -5.90 9.85 -25.04
N VAL A 40 -7.01 9.97 -25.77
CA VAL A 40 -8.26 10.57 -25.25
C VAL A 40 -8.73 9.84 -23.97
N ALA A 41 -8.46 8.54 -23.87
CA ALA A 41 -8.83 7.73 -22.71
C ALA A 41 -8.08 8.20 -21.45
N ILE A 42 -6.76 8.42 -21.54
CA ILE A 42 -5.93 8.95 -20.46
C ILE A 42 -6.41 10.34 -20.06
N VAL A 43 -6.57 11.25 -21.03
CA VAL A 43 -6.99 12.63 -20.75
C VAL A 43 -8.38 12.68 -20.09
N LYS A 44 -9.34 11.89 -20.55
CA LYS A 44 -10.65 11.73 -19.90
C LYS A 44 -10.54 11.11 -18.51
N GLY A 45 -9.59 10.17 -18.31
CA GLY A 45 -9.27 9.59 -17.02
C GLY A 45 -8.80 10.65 -16.01
N LEU A 46 -7.88 11.53 -16.43
CA LEU A 46 -7.39 12.66 -15.64
C LEU A 46 -8.51 13.65 -15.31
N ALA A 47 -9.33 14.02 -16.30
CA ALA A 47 -10.46 14.92 -16.10
C ALA A 47 -11.48 14.40 -15.07
N ARG A 48 -11.71 13.08 -15.02
CA ARG A 48 -12.59 12.47 -14.00
C ARG A 48 -12.02 12.56 -12.58
N LYS A 49 -10.72 12.70 -12.43
CA LYS A 49 -10.04 12.86 -11.13
C LYS A 49 -9.88 14.33 -10.74
N ALA A 50 -9.88 15.23 -11.72
CA ALA A 50 -9.71 16.66 -11.52
C ALA A 50 -10.94 17.29 -10.85
N ARG A 51 -10.69 18.36 -10.09
CA ARG A 51 -11.72 19.27 -9.56
C ARG A 51 -11.65 20.60 -10.29
N PRO A 52 -12.72 21.39 -10.30
CA PRO A 52 -12.63 22.76 -10.77
C PRO A 52 -11.44 23.49 -10.13
N GLY A 53 -10.56 24.03 -10.96
CA GLY A 53 -9.33 24.66 -10.49
C GLY A 53 -8.08 23.80 -10.49
N THR A 54 -8.18 22.46 -10.60
CA THR A 54 -7.00 21.58 -10.77
C THR A 54 -6.15 22.09 -11.92
N THR A 55 -4.86 22.25 -11.66
CA THR A 55 -3.87 22.66 -12.66
C THR A 55 -3.25 21.47 -13.36
N LEU A 56 -2.86 21.64 -14.62
CA LEU A 56 -2.10 20.63 -15.37
C LEU A 56 -0.95 21.31 -16.11
N SER A 57 0.21 20.67 -16.11
CA SER A 57 1.36 21.13 -16.88
C SER A 57 1.98 19.96 -17.64
N THR A 58 2.41 20.25 -18.87
CA THR A 58 3.14 19.30 -19.71
C THR A 58 4.14 20.02 -20.62
N TYR A 59 5.25 19.38 -20.87
CA TYR A 59 6.24 19.88 -21.81
C TYR A 59 5.77 19.80 -23.27
N SER A 60 4.75 19.00 -23.57
CA SER A 60 4.24 18.81 -24.93
C SER A 60 3.29 19.96 -25.31
N SER A 61 3.64 20.69 -26.36
CA SER A 61 2.79 21.72 -26.96
C SER A 61 2.01 21.23 -28.20
N ALA A 62 1.99 19.91 -28.44
CA ALA A 62 1.33 19.31 -29.60
C ALA A 62 -0.16 19.66 -29.65
N THR A 63 -0.63 20.06 -30.85
CA THR A 63 -2.03 20.47 -31.07
C THR A 63 -3.02 19.39 -30.70
N ALA A 64 -2.71 18.13 -30.95
CA ALA A 64 -3.56 16.99 -30.59
C ALA A 64 -3.75 16.87 -29.06
N VAL A 65 -2.68 17.03 -28.30
CA VAL A 65 -2.70 17.00 -26.83
C VAL A 65 -3.55 18.16 -26.28
N ARG A 66 -3.33 19.37 -26.81
CA ARG A 66 -4.11 20.55 -26.43
C ARG A 66 -5.61 20.34 -26.69
N ARG A 67 -5.98 19.89 -27.88
CA ARG A 67 -7.40 19.64 -28.24
C ARG A 67 -8.01 18.58 -27.33
N ALA A 68 -7.32 17.48 -27.07
CA ALA A 68 -7.82 16.44 -26.17
C ALA A 68 -8.08 16.96 -24.75
N LEU A 69 -7.22 17.84 -24.22
CA LEU A 69 -7.40 18.49 -22.93
C LEU A 69 -8.59 19.47 -22.95
N GLU A 70 -8.71 20.29 -23.99
CA GLU A 70 -9.82 21.25 -24.15
C GLU A 70 -11.18 20.50 -24.25
N ASP A 71 -11.25 19.42 -25.01
CA ASP A 71 -12.42 18.55 -25.12
C ASP A 71 -12.79 17.87 -23.80
N ALA A 72 -11.79 17.61 -22.95
CA ALA A 72 -12.00 17.05 -21.62
C ALA A 72 -12.38 18.08 -20.53
N GLY A 73 -12.43 19.37 -20.88
CA GLY A 73 -12.85 20.44 -19.98
C GLY A 73 -11.71 21.22 -19.33
N PHE A 74 -10.50 21.13 -19.87
CA PHE A 74 -9.39 21.98 -19.44
C PHE A 74 -9.33 23.24 -20.30
N VAL A 75 -9.04 24.37 -19.68
CA VAL A 75 -8.68 25.62 -20.38
C VAL A 75 -7.16 25.64 -20.50
N CYS A 76 -6.67 25.62 -21.74
CA CYS A 76 -5.25 25.47 -22.05
C CYS A 76 -4.60 26.82 -22.40
N GLU A 77 -3.38 27.02 -21.96
CA GLU A 77 -2.53 28.17 -22.21
C GLU A 77 -1.12 27.69 -22.58
N LYS A 78 -0.55 28.24 -23.66
CA LYS A 78 0.87 28.07 -23.97
C LYS A 78 1.70 29.04 -23.15
N ARG A 79 2.76 28.56 -22.55
CA ARG A 79 3.74 29.35 -21.79
C ARG A 79 5.16 29.10 -22.28
N PRO A 80 6.09 30.01 -21.97
CA PRO A 80 7.50 29.74 -22.21
C PRO A 80 7.92 28.43 -21.57
N GLY A 81 8.62 27.59 -22.34
CA GLY A 81 9.14 26.31 -21.85
C GLY A 81 10.35 26.50 -20.93
N PHE A 82 10.78 25.40 -20.33
CA PHE A 82 11.99 25.38 -19.48
C PHE A 82 13.16 24.77 -20.25
N GLY A 83 14.38 25.30 -20.03
CA GLY A 83 15.59 24.83 -20.67
C GLY A 83 15.57 25.02 -22.19
N HIS A 84 15.72 23.97 -22.95
CA HIS A 84 15.75 24.00 -24.42
C HIS A 84 14.37 24.01 -25.09
N LYS A 85 13.30 23.95 -24.33
CA LYS A 85 11.94 23.95 -24.86
C LYS A 85 11.41 25.37 -25.06
N ARG A 86 10.98 25.70 -26.26
CA ARG A 86 10.40 27.02 -26.57
C ARG A 86 9.07 27.25 -25.88
N GLU A 87 8.23 26.23 -25.82
CA GLU A 87 6.88 26.31 -25.29
C GLU A 87 6.55 25.07 -24.45
N MET A 88 5.72 25.28 -23.44
CA MET A 88 5.05 24.26 -22.66
C MET A 88 3.54 24.53 -22.62
N LEU A 89 2.74 23.53 -22.33
CA LEU A 89 1.31 23.67 -22.17
C LEU A 89 0.97 23.63 -20.68
N CYS A 90 0.29 24.70 -20.22
CA CYS A 90 -0.35 24.74 -18.91
C CYS A 90 -1.87 24.72 -19.11
N ALA A 91 -2.58 24.10 -18.19
CA ALA A 91 -4.03 24.02 -18.27
C ALA A 91 -4.67 24.09 -16.89
N ARG A 92 -5.92 24.51 -16.83
CA ARG A 92 -6.75 24.51 -15.63
C ARG A 92 -8.06 23.82 -15.94
N TYR A 93 -8.46 22.90 -15.06
CA TYR A 93 -9.74 22.20 -15.22
C TYR A 93 -10.90 23.15 -14.89
N ALA A 94 -11.71 23.47 -15.89
CA ALA A 94 -12.87 24.35 -15.81
C ALA A 94 -14.00 23.82 -16.72
N PRO A 95 -14.62 22.70 -16.34
CA PRO A 95 -15.63 22.06 -17.18
C PRO A 95 -16.86 22.95 -17.35
N ARG A 96 -17.41 23.02 -18.57
CA ARG A 96 -18.62 23.79 -18.89
C ARG A 96 -19.90 23.31 -18.18
N ARG A 97 -19.91 22.03 -17.75
CA ARG A 97 -21.00 21.46 -16.95
C ARG A 97 -20.44 21.11 -15.58
N PRO A 98 -21.26 21.20 -14.51
CA PRO A 98 -20.79 20.83 -13.19
C PRO A 98 -20.22 19.41 -13.23
N ALA A 99 -18.98 19.27 -12.82
CA ALA A 99 -18.36 17.97 -12.68
C ALA A 99 -19.19 17.14 -11.70
N ARG A 100 -19.28 15.83 -11.98
CA ARG A 100 -19.86 14.89 -11.01
C ARG A 100 -19.16 15.14 -9.66
N PRO A 101 -19.91 15.20 -8.53
CA PRO A 101 -19.27 15.45 -7.24
C PRO A 101 -18.09 14.50 -7.10
N ALA A 102 -16.89 15.06 -6.95
CA ALA A 102 -15.74 14.24 -6.60
C ALA A 102 -16.11 13.51 -5.31
N LEU A 103 -15.67 12.25 -5.18
CA LEU A 103 -15.82 11.54 -3.91
C LEU A 103 -15.40 12.50 -2.80
N PRO A 104 -16.24 12.66 -1.75
CA PRO A 104 -15.91 13.59 -0.69
C PRO A 104 -14.51 13.20 -0.19
N VAL A 105 -13.54 14.08 -0.38
CA VAL A 105 -12.28 13.96 0.36
C VAL A 105 -12.72 14.08 1.79
N SER A 106 -12.61 12.98 2.52
CA SER A 106 -12.86 13.00 3.95
C SER A 106 -12.04 14.16 4.51
N ALA A 107 -12.72 15.20 4.96
CA ALA A 107 -12.04 16.34 5.55
C ALA A 107 -11.14 15.77 6.66
N VAL A 108 -9.87 16.10 6.62
CA VAL A 108 -8.97 15.73 7.74
C VAL A 108 -9.62 16.33 8.99
N PRO A 109 -9.95 15.52 10.00
CA PRO A 109 -10.62 16.05 11.19
C PRO A 109 -9.81 17.20 11.77
N ARG A 110 -10.46 18.28 12.15
CA ARG A 110 -9.78 19.43 12.78
C ARG A 110 -9.04 19.01 14.06
N GLN A 111 -9.61 18.07 14.79
CA GLN A 111 -8.97 17.38 15.91
C GLN A 111 -8.51 16.00 15.45
N ARG A 112 -7.22 15.76 15.53
CA ARG A 112 -6.61 14.47 15.20
C ARG A 112 -6.63 13.57 16.44
N HIS A 113 -7.82 13.06 16.77
CA HIS A 113 -8.03 12.15 17.89
C HIS A 113 -8.66 10.86 17.37
N ALA A 114 -8.17 9.72 17.80
CA ALA A 114 -8.62 8.41 17.38
C ALA A 114 -8.85 7.51 18.58
N LEU A 115 -9.93 6.75 18.55
CA LEU A 115 -10.20 5.66 19.47
C LEU A 115 -9.82 4.35 18.78
N VAL A 116 -8.90 3.59 19.36
CA VAL A 116 -8.46 2.29 18.87
C VAL A 116 -8.94 1.21 19.83
N ILE A 117 -9.63 0.18 19.31
CA ILE A 117 -10.19 -0.90 20.11
C ILE A 117 -9.39 -2.17 19.86
N GLY A 118 -8.80 -2.69 20.93
CA GLY A 118 -7.96 -3.89 20.93
C GLY A 118 -6.47 -3.58 20.82
N ALA A 119 -5.69 -4.06 21.81
CA ALA A 119 -4.24 -3.89 21.89
C ALA A 119 -3.46 -5.11 21.37
N GLY A 120 -3.96 -5.74 20.30
CA GLY A 120 -3.23 -6.76 19.55
C GLY A 120 -2.34 -6.16 18.45
N LEU A 121 -1.77 -7.00 17.57
CA LEU A 121 -0.91 -6.58 16.44
C LEU A 121 -1.52 -5.45 15.61
N ALA A 122 -2.81 -5.57 15.26
CA ALA A 122 -3.47 -4.56 14.42
C ALA A 122 -3.62 -3.22 15.13
N GLY A 123 -4.07 -3.23 16.39
CA GLY A 123 -4.25 -2.01 17.19
C GLY A 123 -2.95 -1.32 17.49
N ALA A 124 -1.91 -2.08 17.88
CA ALA A 124 -0.58 -1.53 18.13
C ALA A 124 0.03 -0.88 16.87
N ALA A 125 -0.07 -1.56 15.72
CA ALA A 125 0.38 -1.02 14.45
C ALA A 125 -0.38 0.27 14.08
N LEU A 126 -1.70 0.31 14.32
CA LEU A 126 -2.51 1.50 14.06
C LEU A 126 -2.13 2.65 14.99
N CYS A 127 -1.95 2.41 16.28
CA CYS A 127 -1.50 3.42 17.26
C CYS A 127 -0.16 4.02 16.83
N GLU A 128 0.83 3.19 16.51
CA GLU A 128 2.13 3.65 16.06
C GLU A 128 2.03 4.50 14.79
N ARG A 129 1.24 4.07 13.80
CA ARG A 129 1.08 4.79 12.52
C ARG A 129 0.28 6.07 12.63
N LEU A 130 -0.69 6.15 13.52
CA LEU A 130 -1.44 7.38 13.81
C LEU A 130 -0.59 8.35 14.63
N ALA A 131 0.11 7.87 15.66
CA ALA A 131 1.03 8.68 16.47
C ALA A 131 2.09 9.36 15.60
N SER A 132 2.71 8.62 14.67
CA SER A 132 3.71 9.17 13.73
C SER A 132 3.14 10.25 12.79
N ARG A 133 1.81 10.41 12.73
CA ARG A 133 1.09 11.45 11.98
C ARG A 133 0.51 12.55 12.87
N GLY A 134 0.89 12.58 14.14
CA GLY A 134 0.45 13.59 15.12
C GLY A 134 -1.01 13.42 15.58
N TRP A 135 -1.53 12.20 15.58
CA TRP A 135 -2.83 11.89 16.18
C TRP A 135 -2.66 11.60 17.68
N GLN A 136 -3.62 12.04 18.49
CA GLN A 136 -3.81 11.58 19.86
C GLN A 136 -4.68 10.32 19.82
N ILE A 137 -4.36 9.33 20.62
CA ILE A 137 -4.99 8.01 20.54
C ILE A 137 -5.38 7.55 21.93
N ASP A 138 -6.64 7.12 22.09
CA ASP A 138 -7.10 6.32 23.22
C ASP A 138 -7.17 4.86 22.75
N LEU A 139 -6.28 4.04 23.28
CA LEU A 139 -6.25 2.60 23.02
C LEU A 139 -6.99 1.87 24.15
N LEU A 140 -8.13 1.26 23.81
CA LEU A 140 -8.93 0.46 24.75
C LEU A 140 -8.67 -1.02 24.52
N GLU A 141 -8.42 -1.74 25.61
CA GLU A 141 -8.25 -3.20 25.60
C GLU A 141 -9.06 -3.80 26.77
N SER A 142 -9.81 -4.84 26.47
CA SER A 142 -10.63 -5.55 27.46
C SER A 142 -9.83 -6.35 28.47
N ALA A 143 -8.67 -6.85 28.05
CA ALA A 143 -7.75 -7.59 28.91
C ALA A 143 -6.89 -6.65 29.77
N PRO A 144 -6.26 -7.17 30.85
CA PRO A 144 -5.39 -6.38 31.71
C PRO A 144 -4.05 -5.97 31.07
N ALA A 145 -3.71 -6.51 29.90
CA ALA A 145 -2.47 -6.21 29.19
C ALA A 145 -2.63 -6.31 27.69
N ALA A 146 -1.72 -5.65 26.93
CA ALA A 146 -1.64 -5.79 25.50
C ALA A 146 -1.26 -7.22 25.07
N ALA A 147 -1.61 -7.60 23.84
CA ALA A 147 -1.35 -8.90 23.25
C ALA A 147 -1.91 -10.10 24.05
N SER A 148 -2.98 -9.92 24.81
CA SER A 148 -3.58 -11.00 25.63
C SER A 148 -4.45 -11.98 24.85
N GLY A 149 -4.86 -11.64 23.61
CA GLY A 149 -5.67 -12.50 22.74
C GLY A 149 -4.81 -13.30 21.76
N ALA A 150 -5.27 -13.41 20.51
CA ALA A 150 -4.57 -14.13 19.44
C ALA A 150 -3.14 -13.63 19.19
N SER A 151 -2.85 -12.38 19.50
CA SER A 151 -1.50 -11.80 19.42
C SER A 151 -0.58 -12.21 20.59
N GLY A 152 -1.07 -13.00 21.53
CA GLY A 152 -0.29 -13.52 22.67
C GLY A 152 0.49 -14.80 22.38
N LEU A 153 0.40 -15.34 21.17
CA LEU A 153 1.11 -16.57 20.78
C LEU A 153 2.64 -16.41 20.88
N HIS A 154 3.28 -17.47 21.36
CA HIS A 154 4.74 -17.51 21.53
C HIS A 154 5.51 -17.35 20.24
N ALA A 155 5.00 -17.91 19.14
CA ALA A 155 5.57 -17.76 17.82
C ALA A 155 4.46 -17.84 16.76
N GLY A 156 4.50 -16.95 15.78
CA GLY A 156 3.68 -16.98 14.59
C GLY A 156 4.56 -16.98 13.35
N ALA A 157 4.27 -17.83 12.37
CA ALA A 157 4.93 -17.77 11.08
C ALA A 157 4.43 -16.53 10.31
N PHE A 158 5.35 -15.85 9.62
CA PHE A 158 5.00 -14.76 8.72
C PHE A 158 5.55 -15.01 7.33
N HIS A 159 4.69 -14.99 6.37
CA HIS A 159 4.96 -15.09 4.93
C HIS A 159 3.77 -14.51 4.15
N PRO A 160 3.94 -14.12 2.87
CA PRO A 160 2.83 -13.63 2.07
C PRO A 160 1.88 -14.77 1.67
N HIS A 161 0.62 -14.44 1.44
CA HIS A 161 -0.34 -15.37 0.84
C HIS A 161 -0.09 -15.48 -0.66
N LEU A 162 -0.19 -16.69 -1.20
CA LEU A 162 -0.11 -17.00 -2.62
C LEU A 162 -1.43 -17.58 -3.11
N SER A 163 -1.92 -17.07 -4.25
CA SER A 163 -3.02 -17.68 -5.00
C SER A 163 -2.72 -17.65 -6.51
N PRO A 164 -3.21 -18.64 -7.29
CA PRO A 164 -2.94 -18.72 -8.73
C PRO A 164 -3.44 -17.51 -9.54
N ASP A 165 -4.49 -16.87 -9.06
CA ASP A 165 -5.17 -15.73 -9.68
C ASP A 165 -4.67 -14.37 -9.17
N ASP A 166 -3.61 -14.37 -8.34
CA ASP A 166 -3.08 -13.17 -7.65
C ASP A 166 -4.20 -12.29 -7.05
N CYS A 167 -5.13 -12.93 -6.36
CA CYS A 167 -6.33 -12.29 -5.82
C CYS A 167 -6.00 -11.13 -4.87
N LEU A 168 -7.01 -10.34 -4.52
CA LEU A 168 -6.83 -9.17 -3.65
C LEU A 168 -6.11 -9.50 -2.33
N LEU A 169 -6.38 -10.69 -1.75
CA LEU A 169 -5.71 -11.14 -0.54
C LEU A 169 -4.21 -11.32 -0.78
N SER A 170 -3.79 -11.90 -1.92
CA SER A 170 -2.37 -12.06 -2.28
C SER A 170 -1.69 -10.70 -2.45
N LEU A 171 -2.35 -9.76 -3.14
CA LEU A 171 -1.85 -8.39 -3.31
C LEU A 171 -1.69 -7.65 -1.98
N LEU A 172 -2.70 -7.71 -1.11
CA LEU A 172 -2.66 -7.07 0.21
C LEU A 172 -1.62 -7.70 1.12
N SER A 173 -1.55 -9.05 1.18
CA SER A 173 -0.59 -9.75 2.03
C SER A 173 0.86 -9.53 1.57
N ARG A 174 1.11 -9.44 0.25
CA ARG A 174 2.43 -9.10 -0.31
C ARG A 174 2.88 -7.71 0.15
N ASN A 175 2.01 -6.71 0.01
CA ASN A 175 2.31 -5.36 0.46
C ASN A 175 2.50 -5.31 1.99
N ALA A 176 1.63 -5.98 2.75
CA ALA A 176 1.72 -6.05 4.21
C ALA A 176 3.01 -6.75 4.67
N PHE A 177 3.41 -7.83 3.98
CA PHE A 177 4.66 -8.56 4.27
C PHE A 177 5.89 -7.67 4.07
N LEU A 178 6.02 -7.02 2.91
CA LEU A 178 7.15 -6.13 2.61
C LEU A 178 7.19 -4.91 3.55
N GLN A 179 6.03 -4.31 3.84
CA GLN A 179 5.92 -3.22 4.81
C GLN A 179 6.25 -3.68 6.22
N GLY A 180 5.81 -4.88 6.61
CA GLY A 180 6.09 -5.49 7.91
C GLY A 180 7.58 -5.72 8.15
N LEU A 181 8.29 -6.25 7.12
CA LEU A 181 9.74 -6.42 7.17
C LEU A 181 10.47 -5.09 7.35
N ALA A 182 10.16 -4.09 6.51
CA ALA A 182 10.77 -2.78 6.59
C ALA A 182 10.47 -2.09 7.93
N ARG A 183 9.25 -2.27 8.46
CA ARG A 183 8.86 -1.66 9.73
C ARG A 183 9.55 -2.34 10.92
N GLY A 184 9.62 -3.68 10.94
CA GLY A 184 10.36 -4.40 11.98
C GLY A 184 11.81 -3.93 12.07
N GLN A 185 12.50 -3.86 10.93
CA GLN A 185 13.86 -3.33 10.85
C GLN A 185 13.96 -1.88 11.34
N GLY A 186 12.98 -1.03 10.98
CA GLY A 186 12.94 0.37 11.43
C GLY A 186 12.75 0.51 12.94
N LEU A 187 11.96 -0.37 13.56
CA LEU A 187 11.78 -0.40 15.01
C LEU A 187 13.06 -0.86 15.72
N GLU A 188 13.74 -1.90 15.22
CA GLU A 188 15.04 -2.35 15.76
C GLU A 188 16.09 -1.25 15.63
N ALA A 189 16.17 -0.57 14.49
CA ALA A 189 17.09 0.56 14.30
C ALA A 189 16.79 1.74 15.24
N ALA A 190 15.53 1.87 15.69
CA ALA A 190 15.13 2.82 16.72
C ALA A 190 15.32 2.31 18.16
N GLY A 191 16.01 1.18 18.36
CA GLY A 191 16.34 0.61 19.65
C GLY A 191 15.25 -0.26 20.27
N GLN A 192 14.18 -0.59 19.54
CA GLN A 192 13.14 -1.49 20.03
C GLN A 192 13.58 -2.95 19.88
N ARG A 193 13.26 -3.77 20.88
CA ARG A 193 13.57 -5.19 20.85
C ARG A 193 12.38 -5.99 20.30
N ILE A 194 12.60 -6.70 19.20
CA ILE A 194 11.62 -7.61 18.58
C ILE A 194 12.25 -9.02 18.54
N GLU A 195 11.51 -10.01 19.01
CA GLU A 195 11.93 -11.40 18.91
C GLU A 195 11.36 -12.01 17.62
N TRP A 196 12.17 -12.03 16.59
CA TRP A 196 11.84 -12.60 15.29
C TRP A 196 13.10 -13.14 14.59
N ALA A 197 12.88 -14.04 13.63
CA ALA A 197 13.94 -14.48 12.73
C ALA A 197 13.42 -14.65 11.32
N ARG A 198 14.17 -14.15 10.36
CA ARG A 198 13.96 -14.37 8.92
C ARG A 198 14.74 -15.62 8.50
N CYS A 199 14.28 -16.77 8.93
CA CYS A 199 14.91 -18.06 8.70
C CYS A 199 14.31 -18.82 7.51
N GLY A 200 13.39 -18.17 6.78
CA GLY A 200 12.60 -18.75 5.72
C GLY A 200 11.36 -19.48 6.21
N VAL A 201 10.40 -19.63 5.30
CA VAL A 201 9.19 -20.45 5.52
C VAL A 201 9.01 -21.39 4.32
N LEU A 202 8.91 -22.67 4.60
CA LEU A 202 8.54 -23.68 3.62
C LEU A 202 7.05 -23.98 3.73
N GLN A 203 6.31 -23.74 2.64
CA GLN A 203 4.90 -24.08 2.52
C GLN A 203 4.72 -25.25 1.57
N LEU A 204 4.28 -26.39 2.08
CA LEU A 204 3.97 -27.55 1.28
C LEU A 204 2.61 -27.35 0.55
N PRO A 205 2.51 -27.75 -0.73
CA PRO A 205 1.28 -27.57 -1.50
C PRO A 205 0.18 -28.53 -1.05
N ARG A 206 -1.05 -28.02 -0.91
CA ARG A 206 -2.21 -28.84 -0.62
C ARG A 206 -2.75 -29.60 -1.86
N SER A 207 -2.45 -29.13 -3.06
CA SER A 207 -3.04 -29.58 -4.33
C SER A 207 -2.02 -30.04 -5.37
N GLY A 208 -0.86 -30.58 -4.92
CA GLY A 208 0.18 -31.12 -5.78
C GLY A 208 1.21 -30.09 -6.25
N GLU A 209 2.44 -30.58 -6.50
CA GLU A 209 3.60 -29.77 -6.88
C GLU A 209 3.45 -29.10 -8.24
N ASP A 210 2.93 -29.83 -9.25
CA ASP A 210 2.77 -29.29 -10.63
C ASP A 210 1.92 -28.01 -10.68
N ARG A 211 0.89 -27.95 -9.85
CA ARG A 211 0.06 -26.75 -9.76
C ARG A 211 0.84 -25.58 -9.14
N LEU A 212 1.61 -25.87 -8.10
CA LEU A 212 2.47 -24.85 -7.46
C LEU A 212 3.51 -24.32 -8.43
N VAL A 213 4.22 -25.20 -9.14
CA VAL A 213 5.23 -24.83 -10.14
C VAL A 213 4.62 -23.93 -11.23
N ARG A 214 3.47 -24.32 -11.81
CA ARG A 214 2.77 -23.50 -12.81
C ARG A 214 2.34 -22.15 -12.25
N THR A 215 1.85 -22.11 -11.03
CA THR A 215 1.44 -20.88 -10.35
C THR A 215 2.61 -19.92 -10.19
N LEU A 216 3.74 -20.40 -9.65
CA LEU A 216 4.93 -19.57 -9.44
C LEU A 216 5.53 -19.08 -10.76
N ALA A 217 5.54 -19.92 -11.80
CA ALA A 217 5.99 -19.54 -13.13
C ALA A 217 5.10 -18.43 -13.75
N ALA A 218 3.78 -18.53 -13.59
CA ALA A 218 2.84 -17.54 -14.11
C ALA A 218 2.92 -16.18 -13.36
N LEU A 219 3.15 -16.22 -12.04
CA LEU A 219 3.27 -15.03 -11.22
C LEU A 219 4.62 -14.32 -11.37
N ALA A 220 5.64 -15.03 -11.85
CA ALA A 220 6.98 -14.51 -12.16
C ALA A 220 7.55 -13.57 -11.06
N TYR A 221 7.49 -14.01 -9.82
CA TYR A 221 8.01 -13.22 -8.70
C TYR A 221 9.53 -13.01 -8.79
N PRO A 222 10.04 -11.91 -8.24
CA PRO A 222 11.48 -11.71 -8.13
C PRO A 222 12.17 -12.84 -7.35
N ALA A 223 13.40 -13.15 -7.71
CA ALA A 223 14.22 -14.13 -7.00
C ALA A 223 14.30 -13.80 -5.50
N GLY A 224 14.21 -14.82 -4.66
CA GLY A 224 14.24 -14.70 -3.21
C GLY A 224 12.94 -14.17 -2.56
N TYR A 225 11.87 -13.95 -3.35
CA TYR A 225 10.56 -13.63 -2.79
C TYR A 225 9.74 -14.90 -2.51
N ALA A 226 9.50 -15.70 -3.52
CA ALA A 226 8.81 -16.99 -3.43
C ALA A 226 9.27 -17.86 -4.61
N GLU A 227 9.76 -19.05 -4.31
CA GLU A 227 10.27 -19.97 -5.32
C GLU A 227 9.90 -21.42 -5.01
N PHE A 228 9.79 -22.24 -6.05
CA PHE A 228 9.64 -23.67 -5.86
C PHE A 228 11.00 -24.29 -5.48
N ILE A 229 11.02 -25.16 -4.48
CA ILE A 229 12.18 -25.99 -4.12
C ILE A 229 11.80 -27.46 -4.13
N SER A 230 12.75 -28.31 -4.55
CA SER A 230 12.58 -29.78 -4.56
C SER A 230 12.47 -30.35 -3.15
N SER A 231 12.01 -31.62 -3.05
CA SER A 231 11.94 -32.35 -1.79
C SER A 231 13.30 -32.50 -1.08
N ASP A 232 14.39 -32.64 -1.84
CA ASP A 232 15.74 -32.76 -1.28
C ASP A 232 16.16 -31.43 -0.65
N ARG A 233 15.96 -30.32 -1.36
CA ARG A 233 16.25 -28.98 -0.84
C ARG A 233 15.34 -28.61 0.33
N ALA A 234 14.05 -28.98 0.25
CA ALA A 234 13.11 -28.80 1.35
C ALA A 234 13.54 -29.55 2.61
N SER A 235 14.00 -30.80 2.45
CA SER A 235 14.50 -31.64 3.56
C SER A 235 15.77 -31.06 4.19
N GLU A 236 16.71 -30.60 3.36
CA GLU A 236 17.92 -29.93 3.82
C GLU A 236 17.61 -28.69 4.66
N LEU A 237 16.75 -27.78 4.14
CA LEU A 237 16.39 -26.55 4.83
C LEU A 237 15.56 -26.79 6.10
N ALA A 238 14.68 -27.79 6.09
CA ALA A 238 13.85 -28.14 7.23
C ALA A 238 14.62 -28.92 8.33
N GLY A 239 15.79 -29.49 8.00
CA GLY A 239 16.53 -30.40 8.90
C GLY A 239 15.81 -31.71 9.18
N LEU A 240 14.80 -32.06 8.36
CA LEU A 240 14.02 -33.29 8.48
C LEU A 240 13.53 -33.73 7.08
N ARG A 241 13.20 -35.01 6.95
CA ARG A 241 12.73 -35.57 5.67
C ARG A 241 11.37 -35.01 5.31
N VAL A 242 11.26 -34.36 4.14
CA VAL A 242 10.03 -33.83 3.56
C VAL A 242 9.69 -34.64 2.31
N SER A 243 8.46 -35.15 2.21
CA SER A 243 8.04 -36.07 1.15
C SER A 243 7.78 -35.41 -0.21
N GLY A 244 7.85 -34.08 -0.30
CA GLY A 244 7.59 -33.35 -1.54
C GLY A 244 8.25 -31.99 -1.58
N GLY A 245 8.30 -31.38 -2.77
CA GLY A 245 8.73 -29.99 -2.94
C GLY A 245 7.69 -28.99 -2.43
N GLY A 246 8.09 -27.73 -2.31
CA GLY A 246 7.23 -26.71 -1.77
C GLY A 246 7.57 -25.30 -2.21
N CYS A 247 6.77 -24.34 -1.77
CA CYS A 247 7.07 -22.93 -1.93
C CYS A 247 7.98 -22.46 -0.78
N TRP A 248 9.12 -21.93 -1.14
CA TRP A 248 10.07 -21.34 -0.21
C TRP A 248 9.96 -19.82 -0.22
N PHE A 249 9.73 -19.24 0.94
CA PHE A 249 9.75 -17.80 1.18
C PHE A 249 11.01 -17.44 1.95
N ALA A 250 12.07 -17.09 1.25
CA ALA A 250 13.39 -16.87 1.86
C ALA A 250 13.40 -15.77 2.93
N GLN A 251 12.57 -14.75 2.77
CA GLN A 251 12.43 -13.65 3.73
C GLN A 251 11.32 -13.85 4.77
N GLY A 252 10.60 -14.96 4.69
CA GLY A 252 9.65 -15.38 5.72
C GLY A 252 10.35 -15.84 6.99
N GLY A 253 9.59 -16.12 8.03
CA GLY A 253 10.16 -16.57 9.28
C GLY A 253 9.14 -16.69 10.39
N TRP A 254 9.61 -16.56 11.61
CA TRP A 254 8.76 -16.55 12.80
C TRP A 254 8.90 -15.23 13.57
N LEU A 255 7.87 -14.88 14.30
CA LEU A 255 7.77 -13.68 15.10
C LEU A 255 7.07 -14.00 16.43
N ARG A 256 7.62 -13.54 17.54
CA ARG A 256 6.92 -13.47 18.83
C ARG A 256 6.09 -12.19 18.87
N ALA A 257 4.81 -12.33 18.54
CA ALA A 257 3.90 -11.20 18.34
C ALA A 257 3.82 -10.22 19.53
N PRO A 258 3.84 -10.65 20.81
CA PRO A 258 3.86 -9.72 21.95
C PRO A 258 5.02 -8.73 21.93
N THR A 259 6.19 -9.13 21.44
CA THR A 259 7.37 -8.24 21.39
C THR A 259 7.22 -7.16 20.31
N LEU A 260 6.60 -7.48 19.17
CA LEU A 260 6.29 -6.48 18.14
C LEU A 260 5.20 -5.52 18.62
N VAL A 261 4.16 -6.03 19.28
CA VAL A 261 3.10 -5.19 19.90
C VAL A 261 3.71 -4.20 20.89
N ALA A 262 4.58 -4.67 21.79
CA ALA A 262 5.26 -3.80 22.75
C ALA A 262 6.12 -2.75 22.07
N ALA A 263 6.90 -3.12 21.04
CA ALA A 263 7.74 -2.22 20.28
C ALA A 263 6.93 -1.11 19.57
N GLN A 264 5.81 -1.48 18.96
CA GLN A 264 4.93 -0.53 18.28
C GLN A 264 4.24 0.45 19.24
N LEU A 265 3.75 -0.06 20.40
CA LEU A 265 3.15 0.79 21.42
C LEU A 265 4.17 1.72 22.07
N ALA A 266 5.39 1.24 22.29
CA ALA A 266 6.49 2.07 22.79
C ALA A 266 6.86 3.18 21.79
N ALA A 267 6.90 2.89 20.50
CA ALA A 267 7.17 3.90 19.45
C ALA A 267 6.07 4.96 19.36
N GLY A 268 4.83 4.64 19.71
CA GLY A 268 3.68 5.56 19.70
C GLY A 268 3.33 6.17 21.06
N HIS A 269 4.07 5.87 22.12
CA HIS A 269 3.65 6.14 23.52
C HIS A 269 3.35 7.62 23.83
N ALA A 270 4.10 8.55 23.23
CA ALA A 270 3.92 9.99 23.49
C ALA A 270 2.54 10.53 23.06
N HIS A 271 1.84 9.80 22.21
CA HIS A 271 0.53 10.17 21.67
C HIS A 271 -0.57 9.16 21.98
N THR A 272 -0.26 8.10 22.74
CA THR A 272 -1.21 7.00 22.99
C THR A 272 -1.46 6.82 24.46
N GLN A 273 -2.69 7.09 24.89
CA GLN A 273 -3.20 6.71 26.20
C GLN A 273 -3.68 5.26 26.14
N GLN A 274 -3.09 4.38 26.95
CA GLN A 274 -3.46 2.96 27.01
C GLN A 274 -4.42 2.72 28.17
N LEU A 275 -5.62 2.21 27.84
CA LEU A 275 -6.72 1.97 28.81
C LEU A 275 -7.05 0.47 28.80
N PHE A 276 -6.46 -0.27 29.73
CA PHE A 276 -6.67 -1.69 29.91
C PHE A 276 -7.88 -1.99 30.81
N GLY A 277 -8.45 -3.21 30.70
CA GLY A 277 -9.66 -3.61 31.40
C GLY A 277 -10.93 -2.90 30.93
N GLN A 278 -10.89 -2.28 29.74
CA GLN A 278 -12.00 -1.52 29.16
C GLN A 278 -12.68 -2.30 28.04
N CYS A 279 -13.86 -2.84 28.33
CA CYS A 279 -14.63 -3.58 27.33
C CYS A 279 -15.57 -2.63 26.55
N VAL A 280 -15.43 -2.56 25.24
CA VAL A 280 -16.31 -1.79 24.37
C VAL A 280 -17.49 -2.66 23.94
N HIS A 281 -18.68 -2.34 24.41
CA HIS A 281 -19.90 -3.09 24.08
C HIS A 281 -20.67 -2.53 22.88
N ARG A 282 -20.56 -1.22 22.65
CA ARG A 282 -21.39 -0.56 21.63
C ARG A 282 -20.71 0.72 21.09
N LEU A 283 -20.84 0.93 19.79
CA LEU A 283 -20.50 2.19 19.14
C LEU A 283 -21.80 2.94 18.83
N LEU A 284 -21.86 4.20 19.24
CA LEU A 284 -22.98 5.07 18.97
C LEU A 284 -22.54 6.18 18.01
N ARG A 285 -23.33 6.42 16.97
CA ARG A 285 -23.13 7.57 16.10
C ARG A 285 -23.94 8.73 16.67
N HIS A 286 -23.26 9.82 17.05
CA HIS A 286 -23.95 11.07 17.32
C HIS A 286 -24.31 11.72 15.96
N SER A 287 -25.59 12.05 15.84
CA SER A 287 -26.16 12.77 14.66
C SER A 287 -25.69 14.23 14.64
#